data_728699612390fe4a86f89fe8f3914cea
#
_entry.id   728699612390fe4a86f89fe8f3914cea
#
_cell.length_a   1.000
_cell.length_b   1.000
_cell.length_c   1.000
_cell.angle_alpha   90.00
_cell.angle_beta   90.00
_cell.angle_gamma   90.00
#
_symmetry.space_group_name_H-M   'P 1'
#
loop_
_entity.id
_entity.type
_entity.pdbx_description
1 polymer ?
#
loop_
_entity_poly.entity_id
_entity_poly.type
_entity_poly.pdbx_seq_one_letter_code
_entity_poly.pdbx_strand_id
1 'polypeptide(L)'
;MRAIDLKMQELNKKFKADIIQQGTDIIEVDKIPFSSPMANYMTYGGVPVGKITEFFGGEGGGKTTSALDICANAQIKFEEAYDKKVAQLQNEIGLLEVKDTKEAKKKIPKLQQQLKEIEEKGPKLVLYVDTEQTLDTQWAQLLGVDTDKMILVRPQEQTAEQVLQIILELISTGNVGLCVLDSIPCLVPQQIFEESMEKKAYGGISQPLRIFCSKILPHLTVNQCAFIGINQIREDLSSMYSTISTPGGKGWKHACSLRIRFRKDTLLDMNNKELSSRAENPAGNRVGMEIVKTKVCKVLIMSKSYRQYTQVIHLSPEYFHFYIVLLFLDIY
;
A
#
# COMPACT_ATOMS: atom_id res chain seq x y z
N MET A 1 23.48 -27.70 -20.93
CA MET A 1 23.15 -26.28 -20.55
C MET A 1 23.50 -25.42 -21.78
N ARG A 2 22.59 -24.58 -22.25
CA ARG A 2 22.87 -23.71 -23.40
C ARG A 2 23.88 -22.64 -23.03
N ALA A 3 24.71 -22.15 -23.97
CA ALA A 3 25.70 -21.10 -23.72
C ALA A 3 25.09 -19.84 -23.12
N ILE A 4 23.82 -19.53 -23.47
CA ILE A 4 23.11 -18.38 -22.93
C ILE A 4 22.80 -18.58 -21.43
N ASP A 5 22.47 -19.79 -20.99
CA ASP A 5 22.15 -20.09 -19.59
C ASP A 5 23.38 -19.87 -18.68
N LEU A 6 24.57 -20.28 -19.17
CA LEU A 6 25.83 -20.03 -18.47
C LEU A 6 26.15 -18.55 -18.38
N LYS A 7 25.90 -17.80 -19.47
CA LYS A 7 26.13 -16.35 -19.48
C LYS A 7 25.18 -15.58 -18.56
N MET A 8 23.92 -16.00 -18.47
CA MET A 8 22.94 -15.45 -17.52
C MET A 8 23.42 -15.65 -16.08
N GLN A 9 23.87 -16.85 -15.72
CA GLN A 9 24.40 -17.15 -14.38
C GLN A 9 25.65 -16.32 -14.07
N GLU A 10 26.58 -16.20 -15.00
CA GLU A 10 27.80 -15.38 -14.86
C GLU A 10 27.43 -13.91 -14.59
N LEU A 11 26.50 -13.35 -15.38
CA LEU A 11 26.05 -11.95 -15.24
C LEU A 11 25.34 -11.71 -13.91
N ASN A 12 24.41 -12.60 -13.50
CA ASN A 12 23.74 -12.50 -12.20
C ASN A 12 24.75 -12.55 -11.05
N LYS A 13 25.77 -13.44 -11.13
CA LYS A 13 26.86 -13.50 -10.15
C LYS A 13 27.72 -12.22 -10.16
N LYS A 14 28.04 -11.68 -11.33
CA LYS A 14 28.82 -10.44 -11.48
C LYS A 14 28.12 -9.23 -10.85
N PHE A 15 26.82 -9.12 -11.07
CA PHE A 15 26.00 -8.02 -10.53
C PHE A 15 25.46 -8.29 -9.13
N LYS A 16 25.75 -9.47 -8.54
CA LYS A 16 25.27 -9.91 -7.21
C LYS A 16 23.75 -9.79 -7.05
N ALA A 17 22.99 -10.05 -8.12
CA ALA A 17 21.55 -9.95 -8.14
C ALA A 17 20.96 -10.86 -9.23
N ASP A 18 19.81 -11.49 -8.96
CA ASP A 18 19.07 -12.31 -9.93
C ASP A 18 18.23 -11.41 -10.87
N ILE A 19 18.93 -10.56 -11.63
CA ILE A 19 18.29 -9.59 -12.54
C ILE A 19 17.94 -10.18 -13.90
N ILE A 20 18.57 -11.29 -14.27
CA ILE A 20 18.35 -11.98 -15.56
C ILE A 20 17.63 -13.29 -15.26
N GLN A 21 16.37 -13.38 -15.70
CA GLN A 21 15.49 -14.53 -15.50
C GLN A 21 14.92 -14.99 -16.83
N GLN A 22 14.44 -16.24 -16.91
CA GLN A 22 13.70 -16.70 -18.07
C GLN A 22 12.28 -16.15 -18.05
N GLY A 23 11.72 -15.79 -19.20
CA GLY A 23 10.37 -15.22 -19.31
C GLY A 23 9.24 -16.20 -18.94
N THR A 24 9.57 -17.46 -18.68
CA THR A 24 8.65 -18.49 -18.15
C THR A 24 8.50 -18.41 -16.63
N ASP A 25 9.39 -17.70 -15.94
CA ASP A 25 9.33 -17.53 -14.49
C ASP A 25 8.23 -16.52 -14.17
N ILE A 26 7.02 -17.01 -13.97
CA ILE A 26 5.89 -16.18 -13.55
C ILE A 26 6.11 -15.82 -12.09
N ILE A 27 6.50 -14.56 -11.85
CA ILE A 27 6.57 -14.01 -10.49
C ILE A 27 5.15 -13.63 -10.09
N GLU A 28 4.55 -14.44 -9.23
CA GLU A 28 3.30 -14.07 -8.58
C GLU A 28 3.56 -12.88 -7.63
N VAL A 29 2.86 -11.78 -7.86
CA VAL A 29 3.00 -10.58 -7.02
C VAL A 29 2.22 -10.80 -5.74
N ASP A 30 2.93 -10.88 -4.62
CA ASP A 30 2.32 -10.95 -3.29
C ASP A 30 1.46 -9.73 -3.01
N LYS A 31 0.42 -9.87 -2.16
CA LYS A 31 -0.56 -8.81 -1.90
C LYS A 31 -0.95 -8.74 -0.43
N ILE A 32 -1.29 -7.53 0.00
CA ILE A 32 -1.88 -7.27 1.30
C ILE A 32 -3.40 -7.18 1.09
N PRO A 33 -4.20 -8.05 1.73
CA PRO A 33 -5.63 -8.09 1.50
C PRO A 33 -6.36 -6.90 2.15
N PHE A 34 -7.50 -6.53 1.60
CA PHE A 34 -8.53 -5.76 2.30
C PHE A 34 -9.31 -6.69 3.23
N SER A 35 -9.96 -6.15 4.27
CA SER A 35 -10.96 -6.90 5.03
C SER A 35 -12.20 -7.21 4.19
N SER A 36 -12.43 -6.46 3.13
CA SER A 36 -13.52 -6.67 2.17
C SER A 36 -13.20 -7.79 1.16
N PRO A 37 -13.93 -8.94 1.15
CA PRO A 37 -13.77 -9.98 0.15
C PRO A 37 -13.98 -9.48 -1.28
N MET A 38 -14.91 -8.53 -1.46
CA MET A 38 -15.20 -7.97 -2.77
C MET A 38 -14.06 -7.08 -3.27
N ALA A 39 -13.46 -6.26 -2.39
CA ALA A 39 -12.27 -5.47 -2.74
C ALA A 39 -11.10 -6.40 -3.12
N ASN A 40 -10.93 -7.52 -2.41
CA ASN A 40 -9.94 -8.55 -2.76
C ASN A 40 -10.23 -9.19 -4.10
N TYR A 41 -11.48 -9.53 -4.39
CA TYR A 41 -11.87 -10.08 -5.69
C TYR A 41 -11.52 -9.11 -6.84
N MET A 42 -11.87 -7.83 -6.70
CA MET A 42 -11.56 -6.80 -7.71
C MET A 42 -10.06 -6.60 -7.94
N THR A 43 -9.27 -6.66 -6.87
CA THR A 43 -7.82 -6.41 -6.89
C THR A 43 -6.99 -7.69 -7.03
N TYR A 44 -7.67 -8.84 -7.16
CA TYR A 44 -7.04 -10.17 -7.18
C TYR A 44 -6.17 -10.42 -5.93
N GLY A 45 -6.73 -10.15 -4.77
CA GLY A 45 -6.15 -10.43 -3.46
C GLY A 45 -5.64 -9.23 -2.69
N GLY A 46 -5.81 -8.00 -3.19
CA GLY A 46 -5.47 -6.80 -2.41
C GLY A 46 -4.43 -5.86 -3.05
N VAL A 47 -3.73 -5.12 -2.19
CA VAL A 47 -2.68 -4.17 -2.56
C VAL A 47 -1.38 -4.90 -2.91
N PRO A 48 -0.79 -4.68 -4.10
CA PRO A 48 0.40 -5.42 -4.54
C PRO A 48 1.66 -4.98 -3.78
N VAL A 49 2.39 -5.95 -3.24
CA VAL A 49 3.69 -5.77 -2.61
C VAL A 49 4.76 -5.47 -3.68
N GLY A 50 5.74 -4.65 -3.35
CA GLY A 50 6.79 -4.24 -4.28
C GLY A 50 6.33 -3.24 -5.35
N LYS A 51 5.15 -2.64 -5.21
CA LYS A 51 4.54 -1.75 -6.20
C LYS A 51 3.93 -0.52 -5.54
N ILE A 52 3.64 0.49 -6.39
CA ILE A 52 2.91 1.69 -5.99
C ILE A 52 1.44 1.53 -6.33
N THR A 53 0.58 1.79 -5.34
CA THR A 53 -0.87 1.89 -5.47
C THR A 53 -1.31 3.32 -5.18
N GLU A 54 -2.24 3.85 -5.96
CA GLU A 54 -2.88 5.14 -5.70
C GLU A 54 -4.33 4.94 -5.29
N PHE A 55 -4.70 5.48 -4.11
CA PHE A 55 -6.08 5.65 -3.68
C PHE A 55 -6.49 7.09 -3.92
N PHE A 56 -7.50 7.35 -4.74
CA PHE A 56 -7.88 8.71 -5.06
C PHE A 56 -9.41 8.89 -5.12
N GLY A 57 -9.88 10.10 -4.87
CA GLY A 57 -11.30 10.42 -4.86
C GLY A 57 -11.60 11.68 -4.07
N GLY A 58 -12.88 12.03 -3.97
CA GLY A 58 -13.38 13.15 -3.17
C GLY A 58 -13.21 12.93 -1.67
N GLU A 59 -13.47 13.96 -0.88
CA GLU A 59 -13.49 13.90 0.58
C GLU A 59 -14.59 12.97 1.08
N GLY A 60 -14.36 12.33 2.24
CA GLY A 60 -15.31 11.39 2.84
C GLY A 60 -15.54 10.13 2.01
N GLY A 61 -14.74 9.89 0.96
CA GLY A 61 -14.83 8.71 0.10
C GLY A 61 -14.22 7.43 0.68
N GLY A 62 -13.71 7.44 1.91
CA GLY A 62 -13.18 6.23 2.58
C GLY A 62 -11.73 5.87 2.21
N LYS A 63 -10.96 6.77 1.59
CA LYS A 63 -9.56 6.53 1.20
C LYS A 63 -8.66 6.21 2.39
N THR A 64 -8.61 7.11 3.38
CA THR A 64 -7.84 6.97 4.63
C THR A 64 -8.29 5.75 5.42
N THR A 65 -9.61 5.54 5.58
CA THR A 65 -10.16 4.37 6.27
C THR A 65 -9.75 3.06 5.59
N SER A 66 -9.80 3.00 4.25
CA SER A 66 -9.35 1.82 3.51
C SER A 66 -7.83 1.62 3.58
N ALA A 67 -7.06 2.71 3.69
CA ALA A 67 -5.61 2.60 3.89
C ALA A 67 -5.28 2.07 5.30
N LEU A 68 -6.02 2.49 6.33
CA LEU A 68 -5.89 1.96 7.69
C LEU A 68 -6.31 0.49 7.79
N ASP A 69 -7.38 0.08 7.09
CA ASP A 69 -7.74 -1.33 6.94
C ASP A 69 -6.58 -2.17 6.37
N ILE A 70 -5.93 -1.67 5.32
CA ILE A 70 -4.73 -2.31 4.75
C ILE A 70 -3.56 -2.29 5.75
N CYS A 71 -3.41 -1.25 6.58
CA CYS A 71 -2.37 -1.22 7.63
C CYS A 71 -2.57 -2.34 8.64
N ALA A 72 -3.79 -2.53 9.14
CA ALA A 72 -4.12 -3.60 10.08
C ALA A 72 -3.85 -4.99 9.47
N ASN A 73 -4.34 -5.24 8.26
CA ASN A 73 -4.12 -6.51 7.56
C ASN A 73 -2.63 -6.74 7.22
N ALA A 74 -1.87 -5.66 6.95
CA ALA A 74 -0.43 -5.75 6.72
C ALA A 74 0.31 -6.21 7.97
N GLN A 75 -0.03 -5.65 9.13
CA GLN A 75 0.58 -6.00 10.41
C GLN A 75 0.36 -7.49 10.73
N ILE A 76 -0.86 -7.99 10.59
CA ILE A 76 -1.18 -9.41 10.75
C ILE A 76 -0.33 -10.26 9.81
N LYS A 77 -0.29 -9.91 8.53
CA LYS A 77 0.49 -10.64 7.53
C LYS A 77 1.98 -10.66 7.83
N PHE A 78 2.53 -9.55 8.32
CA PHE A 78 3.97 -9.45 8.64
C PHE A 78 4.34 -10.28 9.86
N GLU A 79 3.48 -10.31 10.88
CA GLU A 79 3.62 -11.17 12.05
C GLU A 79 3.62 -12.65 11.65
N GLU A 80 2.58 -13.08 10.92
CA GLU A 80 2.48 -14.46 10.44
C GLU A 80 3.70 -14.89 9.61
N ALA A 81 4.19 -13.99 8.75
CA ALA A 81 5.38 -14.27 7.93
C ALA A 81 6.66 -14.38 8.78
N TYR A 82 6.79 -13.54 9.80
CA TYR A 82 7.89 -13.56 10.76
C TYR A 82 7.86 -14.85 11.57
N ASP A 83 6.74 -15.16 12.21
CA ASP A 83 6.58 -16.36 13.04
C ASP A 83 6.84 -17.65 12.25
N LYS A 84 6.31 -17.71 11.04
CA LYS A 84 6.55 -18.83 10.13
C LYS A 84 8.03 -19.00 9.81
N LYS A 85 8.75 -17.89 9.59
CA LYS A 85 10.17 -17.92 9.26
C LYS A 85 11.03 -18.34 10.43
N VAL A 86 10.73 -17.82 11.63
CA VAL A 86 11.39 -18.19 12.89
C VAL A 86 11.17 -19.69 13.16
N ALA A 87 9.93 -20.16 13.11
CA ALA A 87 9.59 -21.57 13.33
C ALA A 87 10.27 -22.52 12.31
N GLN A 88 10.37 -22.11 11.05
CA GLN A 88 11.08 -22.88 10.02
C GLN A 88 12.56 -23.04 10.35
N LEU A 89 13.25 -21.95 10.75
CA LEU A 89 14.67 -22.02 11.09
C LEU A 89 14.92 -22.82 12.35
N GLN A 90 14.11 -22.65 13.39
CA GLN A 90 14.19 -23.45 14.63
C GLN A 90 14.00 -24.92 14.37
N ASN A 91 13.02 -25.30 13.55
CA ASN A 91 12.79 -26.69 13.16
C ASN A 91 13.97 -27.26 12.33
N GLU A 92 14.53 -26.48 11.39
CA GLU A 92 15.68 -26.92 10.59
C GLU A 92 16.91 -27.13 11.48
N ILE A 93 17.15 -26.26 12.47
CA ILE A 93 18.23 -26.41 13.45
C ILE A 93 18.02 -27.70 14.25
N GLY A 94 16.82 -27.90 14.83
CA GLY A 94 16.51 -29.09 15.63
C GLY A 94 16.71 -30.41 14.84
N LEU A 95 16.26 -30.44 13.58
CA LEU A 95 16.46 -31.61 12.72
C LEU A 95 17.94 -31.89 12.41
N LEU A 96 18.79 -30.87 12.32
CA LEU A 96 20.22 -31.01 12.10
C LEU A 96 20.97 -31.43 13.37
N GLU A 97 20.54 -30.98 14.54
CA GLU A 97 21.08 -31.40 15.85
C GLU A 97 20.89 -32.90 16.08
N VAL A 98 19.71 -33.43 15.70
CA VAL A 98 19.43 -34.87 15.82
C VAL A 98 20.31 -35.70 14.88
N LYS A 99 20.68 -35.17 13.71
CA LYS A 99 21.49 -35.90 12.70
C LYS A 99 22.96 -36.04 13.06
N ASP A 100 23.50 -35.22 13.93
CA ASP A 100 24.90 -35.16 14.42
C ASP A 100 25.99 -35.43 13.37
N THR A 101 25.80 -35.01 12.14
CA THR A 101 26.78 -35.19 11.05
C THR A 101 27.78 -34.04 11.00
N LYS A 102 28.96 -34.27 10.42
CA LYS A 102 29.97 -33.17 10.22
C LYS A 102 29.42 -32.00 9.41
N GLU A 103 28.51 -32.26 8.47
CA GLU A 103 27.85 -31.22 7.66
C GLU A 103 26.85 -30.45 8.49
N ALA A 104 26.06 -31.11 9.36
CA ALA A 104 25.13 -30.48 10.28
C ALA A 104 25.88 -29.51 11.22
N LYS A 105 27.00 -29.94 11.82
CA LYS A 105 27.83 -29.11 12.70
C LYS A 105 28.36 -27.81 12.04
N LYS A 106 28.55 -27.83 10.71
CA LYS A 106 28.94 -26.64 9.94
C LYS A 106 27.75 -25.73 9.58
N LYS A 107 26.53 -26.29 9.43
CA LYS A 107 25.34 -25.58 8.98
C LYS A 107 24.60 -24.89 10.14
N ILE A 108 24.57 -25.56 11.31
CA ILE A 108 23.87 -25.05 12.52
C ILE A 108 24.30 -23.62 12.90
N PRO A 109 25.60 -23.27 13.03
CA PRO A 109 25.97 -21.90 13.43
C PRO A 109 25.49 -20.83 12.45
N LYS A 110 25.42 -21.14 11.16
CA LYS A 110 24.92 -20.21 10.14
C LYS A 110 23.41 -19.97 10.28
N LEU A 111 22.66 -21.03 10.56
CA LEU A 111 21.21 -20.93 10.78
C LEU A 111 20.90 -20.19 12.08
N GLN A 112 21.67 -20.46 13.13
CA GLN A 112 21.55 -19.74 14.42
C GLN A 112 21.86 -18.26 14.25
N GLN A 113 22.88 -17.90 13.47
CA GLN A 113 23.18 -16.51 13.16
C GLN A 113 22.04 -15.86 12.35
N GLN A 114 21.47 -16.55 11.36
CA GLN A 114 20.32 -16.08 10.60
C GLN A 114 19.08 -15.90 11.48
N LEU A 115 18.82 -16.83 12.39
CA LEU A 115 17.73 -16.75 13.35
C LEU A 115 17.88 -15.51 14.23
N LYS A 116 19.06 -15.32 14.81
CA LYS A 116 19.37 -14.15 15.63
C LYS A 116 19.17 -12.83 14.86
N GLU A 117 19.64 -12.75 13.61
CA GLU A 117 19.46 -11.56 12.78
C GLU A 117 17.98 -11.27 12.47
N ILE A 118 17.14 -12.31 12.32
CA ILE A 118 15.71 -12.17 12.11
C ILE A 118 15.01 -11.74 13.40
N GLU A 119 15.38 -12.33 14.55
CA GLU A 119 14.85 -11.97 15.86
C GLU A 119 15.19 -10.53 16.25
N GLU A 120 16.43 -10.07 15.96
CA GLU A 120 16.84 -8.69 16.19
C GLU A 120 16.09 -7.67 15.31
N LYS A 121 15.71 -8.06 14.09
CA LYS A 121 14.95 -7.20 13.18
C LYS A 121 13.44 -7.17 13.51
N GLY A 122 12.92 -8.26 14.04
CA GLY A 122 11.47 -8.43 14.26
C GLY A 122 10.64 -8.47 12.95
N PRO A 123 9.32 -8.47 13.07
CA PRO A 123 8.42 -8.37 11.92
C PRO A 123 8.55 -7.01 11.23
N LYS A 124 8.18 -6.95 9.95
CA LYS A 124 8.15 -5.69 9.21
C LYS A 124 7.11 -4.73 9.80
N LEU A 125 7.41 -3.45 9.70
CA LEU A 125 6.58 -2.38 10.24
C LEU A 125 5.76 -1.70 9.14
N VAL A 126 4.69 -1.02 9.55
CA VAL A 126 3.94 -0.08 8.73
C VAL A 126 4.52 1.32 8.93
N LEU A 127 4.80 2.01 7.83
CA LEU A 127 5.15 3.43 7.81
C LEU A 127 3.94 4.24 7.37
N TYR A 128 3.43 5.12 8.23
CA TYR A 128 2.35 6.04 7.91
C TYR A 128 2.87 7.48 7.91
N VAL A 129 2.75 8.15 6.78
CA VAL A 129 3.20 9.54 6.60
C VAL A 129 1.97 10.41 6.51
N ASP A 130 1.64 11.08 7.63
CA ASP A 130 0.47 11.94 7.81
C ASP A 130 0.82 13.38 7.49
N THR A 131 0.73 13.77 6.22
CA THR A 131 1.00 15.13 5.77
C THR A 131 -0.18 16.09 5.98
N GLU A 132 -1.37 15.55 6.20
CA GLU A 132 -2.56 16.35 6.56
C GLU A 132 -2.63 16.65 8.07
N GLN A 133 -1.85 15.92 8.88
CA GLN A 133 -1.86 15.99 10.35
C GLN A 133 -3.24 15.71 10.97
N THR A 134 -4.01 14.85 10.32
CA THR A 134 -5.41 14.55 10.68
C THR A 134 -5.62 13.11 11.16
N LEU A 135 -4.56 12.29 11.21
CA LEU A 135 -4.69 10.91 11.65
C LEU A 135 -5.12 10.84 13.11
N ASP A 136 -6.31 10.31 13.33
CA ASP A 136 -6.80 9.92 14.64
C ASP A 136 -6.28 8.50 14.97
N THR A 137 -5.41 8.42 15.96
CA THR A 137 -4.81 7.16 16.39
C THR A 137 -5.82 6.24 17.08
N GLN A 138 -6.83 6.80 17.78
CA GLN A 138 -7.90 6.01 18.38
C GLN A 138 -8.76 5.36 17.29
N TRP A 139 -9.08 6.13 16.24
CA TRP A 139 -9.78 5.59 15.08
C TRP A 139 -8.97 4.50 14.38
N ALA A 140 -7.66 4.69 14.22
CA ALA A 140 -6.80 3.67 13.63
C ALA A 140 -6.80 2.37 14.46
N GLN A 141 -6.71 2.47 15.80
CA GLN A 141 -6.79 1.31 16.71
C GLN A 141 -8.15 0.60 16.62
N LEU A 142 -9.22 1.37 16.51
CA LEU A 142 -10.57 0.81 16.32
C LEU A 142 -10.69 0.03 15.00
N LEU A 143 -9.96 0.41 13.96
CA LEU A 143 -9.85 -0.33 12.69
C LEU A 143 -8.90 -1.53 12.75
N GLY A 144 -8.32 -1.80 13.92
CA GLY A 144 -7.43 -2.94 14.14
C GLY A 144 -5.95 -2.65 13.94
N VAL A 145 -5.56 -1.38 13.75
CA VAL A 145 -4.14 -1.00 13.61
C VAL A 145 -3.47 -1.03 14.99
N ASP A 146 -2.40 -1.81 15.10
CA ASP A 146 -1.49 -1.75 16.24
C ASP A 146 -0.55 -0.55 16.09
N THR A 147 -0.79 0.50 16.86
CA THR A 147 -0.03 1.75 16.77
C THR A 147 1.42 1.59 17.23
N ASP A 148 1.73 0.60 18.08
CA ASP A 148 3.10 0.32 18.55
C ASP A 148 3.96 -0.31 17.43
N LYS A 149 3.32 -0.93 16.44
CA LYS A 149 3.95 -1.50 15.24
C LYS A 149 3.84 -0.59 14.01
N MET A 150 3.56 0.69 14.22
CA MET A 150 3.44 1.69 13.17
C MET A 150 4.43 2.84 13.39
N ILE A 151 5.25 3.11 12.39
CA ILE A 151 6.09 4.32 12.35
C ILE A 151 5.22 5.45 11.82
N LEU A 152 4.97 6.46 12.63
CA LEU A 152 4.21 7.64 12.24
C LEU A 152 5.15 8.82 11.96
N VAL A 153 5.10 9.35 10.73
CA VAL A 153 5.82 10.56 10.32
C VAL A 153 4.80 11.68 10.12
N ARG A 154 4.94 12.77 10.88
CA ARG A 154 4.15 14.00 10.77
C ARG A 154 5.06 15.16 10.39
N PRO A 155 5.18 15.47 9.10
CA PRO A 155 5.98 16.61 8.66
C PRO A 155 5.42 17.93 9.23
N GLN A 156 6.29 18.83 9.69
CA GLN A 156 5.89 20.17 10.16
C GLN A 156 6.33 21.25 9.17
N GLU A 157 7.64 21.39 8.99
CA GLU A 157 8.25 22.40 8.12
C GLU A 157 9.05 21.76 6.97
N GLN A 158 8.89 20.47 6.74
CA GLN A 158 9.63 19.76 5.72
C GLN A 158 9.04 19.98 4.33
N THR A 159 9.90 20.21 3.36
CA THR A 159 9.52 20.27 1.96
C THR A 159 9.13 18.88 1.43
N ALA A 160 8.42 18.86 0.30
CA ALA A 160 8.06 17.61 -0.37
C ALA A 160 9.28 16.72 -0.62
N GLU A 161 10.40 17.30 -1.06
CA GLU A 161 11.65 16.59 -1.34
C GLU A 161 12.22 15.94 -0.08
N GLN A 162 12.16 16.63 1.06
CA GLN A 162 12.64 16.11 2.35
C GLN A 162 11.73 14.97 2.85
N VAL A 163 10.41 15.13 2.78
CA VAL A 163 9.46 14.07 3.17
C VAL A 163 9.67 12.82 2.31
N LEU A 164 9.78 13.00 0.98
CA LEU A 164 10.01 11.89 0.06
C LEU A 164 11.38 11.22 0.27
N GLN A 165 12.39 11.98 0.70
CA GLN A 165 13.70 11.44 1.06
C GLN A 165 13.63 10.61 2.36
N ILE A 166 12.92 11.08 3.39
CA ILE A 166 12.68 10.33 4.63
C ILE A 166 12.02 8.97 4.32
N ILE A 167 10.99 8.98 3.48
CA ILE A 167 10.32 7.75 3.06
C ILE A 167 11.30 6.79 2.37
N LEU A 168 12.11 7.31 1.45
CA LEU A 168 13.10 6.50 0.71
C LEU A 168 14.11 5.85 1.66
N GLU A 169 14.63 6.61 2.62
CA GLU A 169 15.61 6.11 3.59
C GLU A 169 15.02 5.03 4.49
N LEU A 170 13.82 5.25 5.05
CA LEU A 170 13.15 4.28 5.90
C LEU A 170 12.85 2.97 5.15
N ILE A 171 12.35 3.05 3.92
CA ILE A 171 12.08 1.84 3.10
C ILE A 171 13.39 1.13 2.74
N SER A 172 14.48 1.87 2.53
CA SER A 172 15.79 1.29 2.19
C SER A 172 16.38 0.42 3.29
N THR A 173 15.94 0.57 4.54
CA THR A 173 16.36 -0.30 5.66
C THR A 173 15.90 -1.75 5.50
N GLY A 174 14.85 -1.99 4.69
CA GLY A 174 14.24 -3.31 4.52
C GLY A 174 13.27 -3.73 5.64
N ASN A 175 13.10 -2.89 6.69
CA ASN A 175 12.23 -3.19 7.83
C ASN A 175 10.79 -2.68 7.64
N VAL A 176 10.53 -1.87 6.60
CA VAL A 176 9.19 -1.39 6.24
C VAL A 176 8.56 -2.33 5.21
N GLY A 177 7.37 -2.84 5.50
CA GLY A 177 6.61 -3.73 4.61
C GLY A 177 5.45 -3.05 3.90
N LEU A 178 4.94 -1.95 4.48
CA LEU A 178 3.91 -1.09 3.90
C LEU A 178 4.24 0.36 4.23
N CYS A 179 4.15 1.24 3.22
CA CYS A 179 4.18 2.69 3.41
C CYS A 179 2.88 3.30 2.91
N VAL A 180 2.24 4.13 3.72
CA VAL A 180 1.09 4.96 3.36
C VAL A 180 1.50 6.42 3.41
N LEU A 181 1.27 7.16 2.33
CA LEU A 181 1.46 8.61 2.24
C LEU A 181 0.07 9.28 2.14
N ASP A 182 -0.35 9.93 3.20
CA ASP A 182 -1.66 10.60 3.33
C ASP A 182 -1.45 12.09 3.63
N SER A 183 -1.56 13.00 2.67
CA SER A 183 -1.84 12.79 1.27
C SER A 183 -0.85 13.53 0.36
N ILE A 184 -0.76 13.12 -0.90
CA ILE A 184 0.11 13.73 -1.92
C ILE A 184 -0.16 15.23 -2.13
N PRO A 185 -1.41 15.72 -2.18
CA PRO A 185 -1.69 17.14 -2.37
C PRO A 185 -1.12 18.08 -1.30
N CYS A 186 -0.88 17.58 -0.08
CA CYS A 186 -0.35 18.35 1.03
C CYS A 186 1.18 18.49 1.02
N LEU A 187 1.86 17.79 0.12
CA LEU A 187 3.29 17.95 -0.07
C LEU A 187 3.61 19.27 -0.77
N VAL A 188 4.37 20.14 -0.10
CA VAL A 188 4.79 21.44 -0.63
C VAL A 188 6.21 21.34 -1.19
N PRO A 189 6.42 21.47 -2.52
CA PRO A 189 7.75 21.50 -3.11
C PRO A 189 8.61 22.65 -2.57
N GLN A 190 9.92 22.45 -2.50
CA GLN A 190 10.86 23.42 -1.96
C GLN A 190 10.74 24.78 -2.67
N GLN A 191 10.58 24.81 -3.98
CA GLN A 191 10.41 26.04 -4.75
C GLN A 191 9.22 26.87 -4.28
N ILE A 192 8.11 26.20 -3.91
CA ILE A 192 6.90 26.87 -3.40
C ILE A 192 7.09 27.28 -1.95
N PHE A 193 7.81 26.48 -1.18
CA PHE A 193 8.06 26.71 0.25
C PHE A 193 8.92 27.96 0.49
N GLU A 194 9.88 28.25 -0.39
CA GLU A 194 10.80 29.39 -0.31
C GLU A 194 10.24 30.67 -0.92
N GLU A 195 9.15 30.61 -1.70
CA GLU A 195 8.56 31.76 -2.37
C GLU A 195 7.58 32.51 -1.47
N SER A 196 7.53 33.86 -1.61
CA SER A 196 6.52 34.64 -0.93
C SER A 196 5.12 34.39 -1.51
N MET A 197 4.08 34.52 -0.69
CA MET A 197 2.67 34.34 -1.07
C MET A 197 2.21 35.23 -2.23
N GLU A 198 2.93 36.31 -2.52
CA GLU A 198 2.62 37.27 -3.58
C GLU A 198 3.05 36.81 -4.97
N LYS A 199 3.98 35.84 -5.06
CA LYS A 199 4.48 35.35 -6.32
C LYS A 199 3.65 34.15 -6.81
N LYS A 200 3.32 34.13 -8.09
CA LYS A 200 2.77 32.93 -8.73
C LYS A 200 3.85 31.86 -8.79
N ALA A 201 3.75 30.89 -7.92
CA ALA A 201 4.65 29.74 -7.91
C ALA A 201 4.45 28.90 -9.18
N TYR A 202 5.51 28.80 -9.99
CA TYR A 202 5.58 27.86 -11.11
C TYR A 202 6.30 26.61 -10.64
N GLY A 203 5.60 25.52 -10.51
CA GLY A 203 6.17 24.23 -10.15
C GLY A 203 5.23 23.48 -9.22
N GLY A 204 4.82 22.32 -9.64
CA GLY A 204 3.95 21.47 -8.83
C GLY A 204 4.72 20.26 -8.32
N ILE A 205 4.06 19.48 -7.48
CA ILE A 205 4.57 18.23 -6.91
C ILE A 205 4.97 17.17 -7.97
N SER A 206 4.65 17.41 -9.26
CA SER A 206 4.85 16.42 -10.33
C SER A 206 6.31 16.07 -10.58
N GLN A 207 7.25 17.02 -10.46
CA GLN A 207 8.68 16.75 -10.67
C GLN A 207 9.30 16.01 -9.48
N PRO A 208 9.13 16.45 -8.22
CA PRO A 208 9.58 15.70 -7.06
C PRO A 208 9.05 14.26 -7.04
N LEU A 209 7.75 14.05 -7.30
CA LEU A 209 7.15 12.71 -7.36
C LEU A 209 7.72 11.84 -8.49
N ARG A 210 7.99 12.42 -9.66
CA ARG A 210 8.60 11.67 -10.77
C ARG A 210 9.99 11.16 -10.38
N ILE A 211 10.79 12.01 -9.75
CA ILE A 211 12.14 11.65 -9.27
C ILE A 211 12.03 10.57 -8.18
N PHE A 212 11.14 10.78 -7.22
CA PHE A 212 10.88 9.83 -6.16
C PHE A 212 10.48 8.46 -6.71
N CYS A 213 9.51 8.39 -7.63
CA CYS A 213 9.08 7.14 -8.25
C CYS A 213 10.24 6.38 -8.89
N SER A 214 11.16 7.08 -9.58
CA SER A 214 12.30 6.45 -10.23
C SER A 214 13.28 5.86 -9.21
N LYS A 215 13.43 6.48 -8.04
CA LYS A 215 14.31 6.02 -6.96
C LYS A 215 13.68 4.92 -6.13
N ILE A 216 12.39 5.06 -5.77
CA ILE A 216 11.75 4.17 -4.80
C ILE A 216 11.39 2.79 -5.38
N LEU A 217 11.01 2.70 -6.66
CA LEU A 217 10.55 1.45 -7.27
C LEU A 217 11.50 0.26 -7.10
N PRO A 218 12.83 0.39 -7.30
CA PRO A 218 13.77 -0.69 -7.03
C PRO A 218 13.74 -1.13 -5.55
N HIS A 219 13.70 -0.17 -4.61
CA HIS A 219 13.66 -0.46 -3.17
C HIS A 219 12.37 -1.16 -2.75
N LEU A 220 11.22 -0.75 -3.31
CA LEU A 220 9.95 -1.44 -3.05
C LEU A 220 10.04 -2.91 -3.47
N THR A 221 10.59 -3.18 -4.64
CA THR A 221 10.69 -4.55 -5.18
C THR A 221 11.68 -5.39 -4.35
N VAL A 222 12.88 -4.88 -4.09
CA VAL A 222 13.92 -5.61 -3.35
C VAL A 222 13.50 -5.87 -1.89
N ASN A 223 12.96 -4.85 -1.25
CA ASN A 223 12.55 -4.93 0.15
C ASN A 223 11.14 -5.49 0.35
N GLN A 224 10.45 -5.90 -0.72
CA GLN A 224 9.07 -6.40 -0.65
C GLN A 224 8.20 -5.48 0.19
N CYS A 225 8.16 -4.18 -0.17
CA CYS A 225 7.37 -3.15 0.48
C CYS A 225 6.25 -2.68 -0.44
N ALA A 226 5.00 -2.64 0.03
CA ALA A 226 3.90 -2.02 -0.67
C ALA A 226 3.90 -0.51 -0.40
N PHE A 227 3.50 0.28 -1.40
CA PHE A 227 3.37 1.73 -1.24
C PHE A 227 1.96 2.18 -1.64
N ILE A 228 1.27 2.88 -0.75
CA ILE A 228 -0.03 3.50 -1.01
C ILE A 228 0.14 5.02 -0.96
N GLY A 229 -0.18 5.70 -2.06
CA GLY A 229 -0.30 7.15 -2.07
C GLY A 229 -1.76 7.57 -2.14
N ILE A 230 -2.22 8.32 -1.15
CA ILE A 230 -3.57 8.89 -1.11
C ILE A 230 -3.56 10.21 -1.88
N ASN A 231 -4.58 10.39 -2.72
CA ASN A 231 -4.67 11.56 -3.59
C ASN A 231 -6.11 12.09 -3.64
N GLN A 232 -6.23 13.38 -3.89
CA GLN A 232 -7.53 14.04 -4.07
C GLN A 232 -7.79 14.24 -5.56
N ILE A 233 -9.05 14.37 -5.93
CA ILE A 233 -9.47 14.74 -7.27
C ILE A 233 -9.49 16.27 -7.43
N ARG A 234 -9.10 16.71 -8.61
CA ARG A 234 -9.32 18.09 -9.07
C ARG A 234 -10.23 18.04 -10.28
N GLU A 235 -11.29 18.80 -10.25
CA GLU A 235 -12.19 18.98 -11.37
C GLU A 235 -11.72 20.16 -12.20
N ASP A 236 -11.48 19.93 -13.48
CA ASP A 236 -11.18 21.01 -14.41
C ASP A 236 -12.51 21.51 -14.98
N LEU A 237 -12.96 22.64 -14.44
CA LEU A 237 -14.20 23.30 -14.86
C LEU A 237 -14.03 24.12 -16.17
N SER A 238 -12.80 24.20 -16.70
CA SER A 238 -12.52 25.01 -17.91
C SER A 238 -12.87 24.30 -19.21
N SER A 239 -13.12 22.99 -19.19
CA SER A 239 -13.52 22.22 -20.37
C SER A 239 -15.01 21.91 -20.37
N MET A 240 -15.59 21.84 -21.56
CA MET A 240 -17.01 21.48 -21.79
C MET A 240 -17.34 20.05 -21.27
N TYR A 241 -16.29 19.24 -21.03
CA TYR A 241 -16.35 17.94 -20.38
C TYR A 241 -15.49 17.99 -19.13
N SER A 242 -16.09 17.87 -17.94
CA SER A 242 -15.35 17.84 -16.68
C SER A 242 -14.37 16.66 -16.67
N THR A 243 -13.09 16.97 -16.79
CA THR A 243 -12.03 15.95 -16.70
C THR A 243 -11.53 15.85 -15.27
N ILE A 244 -11.69 14.66 -14.67
CA ILE A 244 -11.17 14.39 -13.34
C ILE A 244 -9.67 14.14 -13.43
N SER A 245 -8.89 14.97 -12.76
CA SER A 245 -7.46 14.82 -12.65
C SER A 245 -7.01 14.64 -11.20
N THR A 246 -5.81 14.06 -11.02
CA THR A 246 -5.16 13.94 -9.71
C THR A 246 -3.79 14.63 -9.75
N PRO A 247 -3.36 15.31 -8.67
CA PRO A 247 -2.00 15.83 -8.52
C PRO A 247 -0.92 14.78 -8.77
N GLY A 248 0.31 15.23 -9.07
CA GLY A 248 1.45 14.34 -9.30
C GLY A 248 1.79 14.07 -10.78
N GLY A 249 0.93 14.50 -11.71
CA GLY A 249 1.21 14.47 -13.14
C GLY A 249 1.24 13.05 -13.75
N LYS A 250 1.69 12.98 -15.01
CA LYS A 250 1.73 11.72 -15.77
C LYS A 250 2.75 10.72 -15.19
N GLY A 251 3.89 11.20 -14.65
CA GLY A 251 4.93 10.35 -14.09
C GLY A 251 4.43 9.49 -12.92
N TRP A 252 3.72 10.08 -11.98
CA TRP A 252 3.07 9.39 -10.87
C TRP A 252 2.07 8.34 -11.36
N LYS A 253 1.14 8.76 -12.24
CA LYS A 253 0.12 7.87 -12.80
C LYS A 253 0.72 6.67 -13.54
N HIS A 254 1.86 6.85 -14.22
CA HIS A 254 2.58 5.76 -14.90
C HIS A 254 3.28 4.82 -13.93
N ALA A 255 3.88 5.34 -12.86
CA ALA A 255 4.54 4.55 -11.83
C ALA A 255 3.57 3.66 -11.05
N CYS A 256 2.35 4.11 -10.80
CA CYS A 256 1.33 3.32 -10.13
C CYS A 256 1.00 2.03 -10.90
N SER A 257 1.07 0.90 -10.22
CA SER A 257 0.66 -0.41 -10.75
C SER A 257 -0.82 -0.70 -10.54
N LEU A 258 -1.41 -0.11 -9.51
CA LEU A 258 -2.85 -0.17 -9.20
C LEU A 258 -3.33 1.24 -8.90
N ARG A 259 -4.49 1.62 -9.43
CA ARG A 259 -5.16 2.89 -9.13
C ARG A 259 -6.62 2.63 -8.84
N ILE A 260 -7.06 2.98 -7.64
CA ILE A 260 -8.42 2.78 -7.14
C ILE A 260 -9.05 4.15 -6.90
N ARG A 261 -10.20 4.37 -7.53
CA ARG A 261 -11.04 5.54 -7.28
C ARG A 261 -12.06 5.22 -6.21
N PHE A 262 -12.10 6.05 -5.20
CA PHE A 262 -13.08 6.00 -4.12
C PHE A 262 -14.13 7.06 -4.30
N ARG A 263 -15.39 6.71 -4.03
CA ARG A 263 -16.53 7.62 -4.11
C ARG A 263 -17.40 7.43 -2.88
N LYS A 264 -17.77 8.54 -2.24
CA LYS A 264 -18.86 8.53 -1.27
C LYS A 264 -20.15 8.27 -2.04
N ASP A 265 -20.91 7.29 -1.59
CA ASP A 265 -22.19 6.92 -2.20
C ASP A 265 -23.33 7.39 -1.28
N THR A 266 -23.90 6.54 -0.45
CA THR A 266 -25.08 6.82 0.35
C THR A 266 -24.75 6.85 1.83
N LEU A 267 -25.39 7.72 2.59
CA LEU A 267 -25.34 7.69 4.05
C LEU A 267 -26.25 6.56 4.58
N LEU A 268 -25.83 5.94 5.69
CA LEU A 268 -26.50 4.79 6.28
C LEU A 268 -26.87 5.04 7.74
N ASP A 269 -28.00 4.49 8.17
CA ASP A 269 -28.35 4.40 9.60
C ASP A 269 -27.72 3.17 10.28
N MET A 270 -27.97 2.99 11.57
CA MET A 270 -27.49 1.85 12.36
C MET A 270 -27.94 0.48 11.84
N ASN A 271 -29.01 0.44 11.05
CA ASN A 271 -29.56 -0.78 10.46
C ASN A 271 -29.13 -0.97 9.00
N ASN A 272 -28.12 -0.22 8.53
CA ASN A 272 -27.65 -0.19 7.14
C ASN A 272 -28.70 0.28 6.11
N LYS A 273 -29.76 0.97 6.57
CA LYS A 273 -30.76 1.55 5.69
C LYS A 273 -30.24 2.88 5.12
N GLU A 274 -30.50 3.11 3.85
CA GLU A 274 -30.10 4.32 3.16
C GLU A 274 -30.80 5.56 3.73
N LEU A 275 -29.99 6.57 4.01
CA LEU A 275 -30.44 7.87 4.48
C LEU A 275 -30.31 8.91 3.37
N SER A 276 -31.06 10.00 3.52
CA SER A 276 -30.90 11.15 2.64
C SER A 276 -29.49 11.73 2.76
N SER A 277 -28.98 12.34 1.69
CA SER A 277 -27.66 13.01 1.68
C SER A 277 -27.52 14.15 2.69
N ARG A 278 -28.63 14.60 3.31
CA ARG A 278 -28.71 15.66 4.31
C ARG A 278 -28.96 15.15 5.72
N ALA A 279 -28.84 13.84 5.95
CA ALA A 279 -29.02 13.28 7.29
C ALA A 279 -27.98 13.86 8.27
N GLU A 280 -28.45 14.34 9.42
CA GLU A 280 -27.59 15.03 10.41
C GLU A 280 -26.72 14.09 11.21
N ASN A 281 -27.15 12.83 11.45
CA ASN A 281 -26.44 11.86 12.25
C ASN A 281 -26.39 10.48 11.56
N PRO A 282 -25.62 10.32 10.47
CA PRO A 282 -25.47 9.02 9.86
C PRO A 282 -24.59 8.12 10.72
N ALA A 283 -24.94 6.83 10.81
CA ALA A 283 -24.12 5.82 11.47
C ALA A 283 -22.91 5.42 10.62
N GLY A 284 -23.01 5.59 9.30
CA GLY A 284 -21.95 5.28 8.37
C GLY A 284 -22.24 5.76 6.96
N ASN A 285 -21.35 5.41 6.04
CA ASN A 285 -21.56 5.64 4.62
C ASN A 285 -21.15 4.44 3.77
N ARG A 286 -21.84 4.32 2.65
CA ARG A 286 -21.49 3.39 1.60
C ARG A 286 -20.41 4.02 0.72
N VAL A 287 -19.37 3.26 0.41
CA VAL A 287 -18.25 3.71 -0.41
C VAL A 287 -18.18 2.88 -1.68
N GLY A 288 -18.15 3.54 -2.83
CA GLY A 288 -17.90 2.90 -4.11
C GLY A 288 -16.40 2.85 -4.43
N MET A 289 -15.91 1.69 -4.86
CA MET A 289 -14.54 1.49 -5.36
C MET A 289 -14.55 1.19 -6.84
N GLU A 290 -13.63 1.79 -7.60
CA GLU A 290 -13.46 1.59 -9.04
C GLU A 290 -11.98 1.39 -9.37
N ILE A 291 -11.65 0.26 -10.03
CA ILE A 291 -10.30 0.03 -10.53
C ILE A 291 -10.10 0.80 -11.84
N VAL A 292 -9.37 1.89 -11.79
CA VAL A 292 -9.10 2.74 -12.97
C VAL A 292 -7.88 2.26 -13.75
N LYS A 293 -6.93 1.63 -13.06
CA LYS A 293 -5.72 1.08 -13.68
C LYS A 293 -5.22 -0.12 -12.89
N THR A 294 -4.80 -1.15 -13.61
CA THR A 294 -4.05 -2.27 -13.03
C THR A 294 -2.99 -2.78 -14.00
N LYS A 295 -1.81 -3.14 -13.46
CA LYS A 295 -0.72 -3.84 -14.15
C LYS A 295 -0.41 -5.21 -13.53
N VAL A 296 -1.08 -5.54 -12.44
CA VAL A 296 -0.74 -6.68 -11.55
C VAL A 296 -1.84 -7.73 -11.46
N CYS A 297 -2.90 -7.54 -12.19
CA CYS A 297 -3.97 -8.52 -12.32
C CYS A 297 -4.50 -8.52 -13.75
N LYS A 298 -5.05 -9.67 -14.18
CA LYS A 298 -5.77 -9.72 -15.46
C LYS A 298 -6.95 -8.76 -15.36
N VAL A 299 -7.05 -7.83 -16.31
CA VAL A 299 -8.26 -7.04 -16.45
C VAL A 299 -9.34 -8.02 -16.86
N LEU A 300 -10.16 -8.46 -15.93
CA LEU A 300 -11.44 -9.03 -16.30
C LEU A 300 -12.17 -7.91 -17.04
N ILE A 301 -12.46 -8.13 -18.32
CA ILE A 301 -13.32 -7.26 -19.11
C ILE A 301 -14.72 -7.45 -18.53
N MET A 302 -14.92 -6.89 -17.35
CA MET A 302 -16.25 -6.81 -16.76
C MET A 302 -16.97 -5.66 -17.43
N SER A 303 -18.19 -5.91 -17.84
CA SER A 303 -19.08 -4.88 -18.37
C SER A 303 -19.15 -3.70 -17.40
N LYS A 304 -19.45 -2.50 -17.88
CA LYS A 304 -19.50 -1.26 -17.08
C LYS A 304 -20.31 -1.37 -15.77
N SER A 305 -21.22 -2.32 -15.66
CA SER A 305 -22.08 -2.58 -14.50
C SER A 305 -21.36 -3.20 -13.28
N TYR A 306 -20.18 -3.81 -13.45
CA TYR A 306 -19.44 -4.46 -12.34
C TYR A 306 -18.32 -3.60 -11.72
N ARG A 307 -18.31 -2.31 -11.98
CA ARG A 307 -17.24 -1.41 -11.51
C ARG A 307 -17.52 -0.73 -10.17
N GLN A 308 -18.70 -0.91 -9.61
CA GLN A 308 -19.09 -0.28 -8.35
C GLN A 308 -19.26 -1.33 -7.26
N TYR A 309 -18.45 -1.22 -6.22
CA TYR A 309 -18.57 -2.03 -5.01
C TYR A 309 -18.66 -1.13 -3.80
N THR A 310 -19.39 -1.60 -2.83
CA THR A 310 -19.80 -0.83 -1.69
C THR A 310 -19.15 -1.40 -0.43
N GLN A 311 -18.37 -0.61 0.25
CA GLN A 311 -17.91 -0.86 1.61
C GLN A 311 -18.77 -0.02 2.55
N VAL A 312 -19.34 -0.65 3.56
CA VAL A 312 -20.07 0.05 4.62
C VAL A 312 -19.07 0.40 5.71
N ILE A 313 -18.91 1.70 5.98
CA ILE A 313 -18.07 2.22 7.06
C ILE A 313 -19.00 2.75 8.13
N HIS A 314 -19.03 2.10 9.30
CA HIS A 314 -19.74 2.60 10.46
C HIS A 314 -18.87 3.61 11.21
N LEU A 315 -19.46 4.74 11.57
CA LEU A 315 -18.78 5.86 12.24
C LEU A 315 -18.99 5.85 13.78
N SER A 316 -19.67 4.86 14.34
CA SER A 316 -19.97 4.79 15.77
C SER A 316 -19.04 3.83 16.52
N PRO A 317 -18.44 4.25 17.65
CA PRO A 317 -17.56 3.42 18.47
C PRO A 317 -18.24 2.19 19.10
N GLU A 318 -19.55 2.19 19.25
CA GLU A 318 -20.29 1.18 20.01
C GLU A 318 -20.62 -0.11 19.23
N TYR A 319 -20.38 -0.11 17.90
CA TYR A 319 -20.70 -1.25 17.03
C TYR A 319 -19.55 -1.59 16.08
N PHE A 320 -18.49 -2.18 16.66
CA PHE A 320 -17.38 -2.75 15.89
C PHE A 320 -17.73 -4.13 15.34
N HIS A 321 -18.52 -4.13 14.27
CA HIS A 321 -18.59 -5.27 13.38
C HIS A 321 -18.47 -4.72 11.97
N PHE A 322 -17.34 -5.01 11.31
CA PHE A 322 -17.21 -4.86 9.87
C PHE A 322 -18.23 -5.77 9.18
N TYR A 323 -19.44 -5.28 9.00
CA TYR A 323 -20.41 -5.96 8.15
C TYR A 323 -20.08 -5.66 6.71
N ILE A 324 -19.39 -6.61 6.08
CA ILE A 324 -19.28 -6.66 4.63
C ILE A 324 -20.65 -7.14 4.14
N VAL A 325 -21.48 -6.21 3.71
CA VAL A 325 -22.71 -6.57 3.01
C VAL A 325 -22.34 -7.05 1.62
N LEU A 326 -22.36 -8.36 1.43
CA LEU A 326 -22.37 -9.00 0.12
C LEU A 326 -23.73 -8.71 -0.53
N LEU A 327 -23.82 -7.63 -1.28
CA LEU A 327 -24.93 -7.48 -2.23
C LEU A 327 -24.59 -8.34 -3.46
N PHE A 328 -25.20 -9.50 -3.53
CA PHE A 328 -25.37 -10.21 -4.78
C PHE A 328 -26.28 -9.34 -5.66
N LEU A 329 -25.71 -8.73 -6.68
CA LEU A 329 -26.50 -8.18 -7.76
C LEU A 329 -26.95 -9.37 -8.62
N ASP A 330 -28.26 -9.56 -8.71
CA ASP A 330 -28.88 -10.51 -9.61
C ASP A 330 -28.35 -10.34 -11.02
N ILE A 331 -27.87 -11.44 -11.56
CA ILE A 331 -27.48 -11.57 -12.97
C ILE A 331 -28.77 -11.77 -13.76
N TYR A 332 -29.20 -10.75 -14.47
CA TYR A 332 -30.05 -10.89 -15.65
C TYR A 332 -29.44 -10.12 -16.81
#